data_d3cb15ad9a7b9dff0590953b95a2a464
#
_entry.id   d3cb15ad9a7b9dff0590953b95a2a464
#
_cell.length_a   1.000
_cell.length_b   1.000
_cell.length_c   1.000
_cell.angle_alpha   90.00
_cell.angle_beta   90.00
_cell.angle_gamma   90.00
#
_symmetry.space_group_name_H-M   'P 1'
#
loop_
_entity.id
_entity.type
_entity.pdbx_description
1 polymer ?
#
loop_
_entity_poly.entity_id
_entity_poly.type
_entity_poly.pdbx_seq_one_letter_code
_entity_poly.pdbx_strand_id
1 'polypeptide(L)'
;MDSAWRIIDCSSLEGRITADRGAICIHQDDGGEHRVPTADVAVILMGPHVSFSTAVVHRLGADVVVLFCDWRGVPEGAAYPWHEHGRVGARQLAQSQLSEPRRKNAWGRLVRAKVLGQATVLLQKDRPAAARLKEMARSVRSGDPENVEAHAARLYWSRLFASEGVFLRRPEAEDHRNSCLNYGYAVLRAHGIRAVVSAGLSPTLGLFHHGRGNMFNLVDDIIEPFRPAVDDAVLHLDLDASPAERQVKQVLVAAVQQPFRDDGATLPTVLEELAQHLGQYCEGDRARLDVPSWTGPRRES
;
A
#
# COMPACT_ATOMS: atom_id res chain seq x y z
N MET A 1 -10.64 -20.11 -4.45
CA MET A 1 -11.47 -19.40 -3.47
C MET A 1 -10.94 -17.99 -3.42
N ASP A 2 -11.69 -17.06 -4.01
CA ASP A 2 -11.35 -15.64 -3.93
C ASP A 2 -11.46 -15.20 -2.47
N SER A 3 -10.35 -15.12 -1.77
CA SER A 3 -10.34 -14.53 -0.44
C SER A 3 -10.54 -13.02 -0.65
N ALA A 4 -11.75 -12.57 -0.35
CA ALA A 4 -12.12 -11.17 -0.42
C ALA A 4 -11.41 -10.43 0.72
N TRP A 5 -10.28 -9.84 0.44
CA TRP A 5 -9.45 -9.05 1.33
C TRP A 5 -10.10 -7.70 1.64
N ARG A 6 -11.07 -7.70 2.55
CA ARG A 6 -11.83 -6.50 2.88
C ARG A 6 -11.06 -5.60 3.83
N ILE A 7 -11.11 -4.31 3.53
CA ILE A 7 -10.72 -3.25 4.45
C ILE A 7 -11.98 -2.74 5.13
N ILE A 8 -11.95 -2.70 6.45
CA ILE A 8 -13.02 -2.12 7.24
C ILE A 8 -12.53 -0.77 7.76
N ASP A 9 -13.17 0.29 7.30
CA ASP A 9 -12.88 1.64 7.73
C ASP A 9 -13.83 2.06 8.87
N CYS A 10 -13.30 2.04 10.08
CA CYS A 10 -13.92 2.56 11.29
C CYS A 10 -13.19 3.82 11.80
N SER A 11 -12.44 4.53 10.95
CA SER A 11 -11.66 5.71 11.37
C SER A 11 -12.55 6.86 11.84
N SER A 12 -13.78 6.95 11.34
CA SER A 12 -14.77 7.96 11.72
C SER A 12 -15.96 7.37 12.51
N LEU A 13 -15.83 6.12 12.99
CA LEU A 13 -16.89 5.46 13.74
C LEU A 13 -16.93 6.00 15.18
N GLU A 14 -18.13 6.38 15.63
CA GLU A 14 -18.48 6.54 17.03
C GLU A 14 -19.25 5.29 17.45
N GLY A 15 -18.63 4.44 18.28
CA GLY A 15 -19.27 3.18 18.61
C GLY A 15 -18.33 2.10 19.12
N ARG A 16 -18.77 0.86 18.97
CA ARG A 16 -18.12 -0.31 19.56
C ARG A 16 -17.95 -1.44 18.56
N ILE A 17 -16.77 -2.10 18.60
CA ILE A 17 -16.53 -3.34 17.87
C ILE A 17 -16.48 -4.51 18.85
N THR A 18 -17.25 -5.55 18.55
CA THR A 18 -17.28 -6.81 19.31
C THR A 18 -16.97 -8.00 18.42
N ALA A 19 -16.65 -9.15 19.02
CA ALA A 19 -16.40 -10.39 18.29
C ALA A 19 -17.49 -11.42 18.63
N ASP A 20 -18.10 -12.03 17.61
CA ASP A 20 -19.07 -13.09 17.74
C ASP A 20 -18.89 -14.17 16.67
N ARG A 21 -18.75 -15.43 17.09
CA ARG A 21 -18.78 -16.66 16.25
C ARG A 21 -18.11 -16.55 14.88
N GLY A 22 -16.83 -16.09 14.83
CA GLY A 22 -16.08 -15.97 13.58
C GLY A 22 -16.39 -14.71 12.75
N ALA A 23 -17.05 -13.73 13.35
CA ALA A 23 -17.30 -12.43 12.78
C ALA A 23 -16.90 -11.32 13.76
N ILE A 24 -16.69 -10.12 13.23
CA ILE A 24 -16.71 -8.89 14.00
C ILE A 24 -18.08 -8.22 13.82
N CYS A 25 -18.61 -7.66 14.90
CA CYS A 25 -19.84 -6.89 14.90
C CYS A 25 -19.49 -5.44 15.23
N ILE A 26 -19.87 -4.54 14.34
CA ILE A 26 -19.64 -3.10 14.44
C ILE A 26 -20.98 -2.49 14.86
N HIS A 27 -21.03 -1.90 16.06
CA HIS A 27 -22.20 -1.24 16.61
C HIS A 27 -21.95 0.27 16.58
N GLN A 28 -22.80 0.99 15.89
CA GLN A 28 -22.80 2.45 15.86
C GLN A 28 -23.63 3.00 17.01
N ASP A 29 -23.24 4.13 17.57
CA ASP A 29 -23.97 4.74 18.69
C ASP A 29 -25.38 5.23 18.27
N ASP A 30 -25.61 5.43 16.97
CA ASP A 30 -26.92 5.73 16.37
C ASP A 30 -27.85 4.50 16.22
N GLY A 31 -27.38 3.30 16.62
CA GLY A 31 -28.15 2.06 16.60
C GLY A 31 -27.90 1.19 15.36
N GLY A 32 -27.01 1.59 14.45
CA GLY A 32 -26.58 0.76 13.31
C GLY A 32 -25.75 -0.45 13.76
N GLU A 33 -25.96 -1.61 13.14
CA GLU A 33 -25.17 -2.81 13.37
C GLU A 33 -24.76 -3.45 12.05
N HIS A 34 -23.46 -3.78 11.94
CA HIS A 34 -22.89 -4.46 10.80
C HIS A 34 -22.07 -5.66 11.25
N ARG A 35 -22.35 -6.83 10.66
CA ARG A 35 -21.60 -8.06 10.92
C ARG A 35 -20.73 -8.44 9.74
N VAL A 36 -19.43 -8.66 9.97
CA VAL A 36 -18.43 -9.00 8.95
C VAL A 36 -17.70 -10.26 9.35
N PRO A 37 -17.70 -11.32 8.50
CA PRO A 37 -16.90 -12.51 8.75
C PRO A 37 -15.41 -12.16 8.84
N THR A 38 -14.71 -12.65 9.87
CA THR A 38 -13.28 -12.36 10.06
C THR A 38 -12.40 -12.91 8.94
N ALA A 39 -12.82 -14.02 8.31
CA ALA A 39 -12.11 -14.60 7.17
C ALA A 39 -12.03 -13.68 5.95
N ASP A 40 -12.92 -12.70 5.86
CA ASP A 40 -12.97 -11.75 4.73
C ASP A 40 -12.16 -10.47 5.02
N VAL A 41 -11.63 -10.30 6.25
CA VAL A 41 -11.01 -9.05 6.69
C VAL A 41 -9.50 -9.14 6.57
N ALA A 42 -8.90 -8.17 5.90
CA ALA A 42 -7.44 -8.02 5.83
C ALA A 42 -6.93 -6.89 6.74
N VAL A 43 -7.66 -5.78 6.79
CA VAL A 43 -7.26 -4.58 7.52
C VAL A 43 -8.48 -3.95 8.18
N ILE A 44 -8.29 -3.42 9.38
CA ILE A 44 -9.25 -2.56 10.08
C ILE A 44 -8.59 -1.23 10.40
N LEU A 45 -9.22 -0.13 9.99
CA LEU A 45 -8.85 1.23 10.41
C LEU A 45 -9.72 1.58 11.62
N MET A 46 -9.13 1.88 12.76
CA MET A 46 -9.81 2.24 13.99
C MET A 46 -9.52 3.69 14.34
N GLY A 47 -10.58 4.51 14.47
CA GLY A 47 -10.47 5.89 14.91
C GLY A 47 -10.47 6.03 16.44
N PRO A 48 -10.28 7.26 16.96
CA PRO A 48 -10.11 7.53 18.38
C PRO A 48 -11.38 7.29 19.21
N HIS A 49 -12.55 7.25 18.57
CA HIS A 49 -13.86 7.07 19.23
C HIS A 49 -14.38 5.63 19.17
N VAL A 50 -13.54 4.69 18.68
CA VAL A 50 -13.91 3.27 18.62
C VAL A 50 -13.50 2.56 19.91
N SER A 51 -14.46 1.94 20.59
CA SER A 51 -14.18 1.03 21.70
C SER A 51 -14.17 -0.43 21.26
N PHE A 52 -13.27 -1.23 21.81
CA PHE A 52 -13.22 -2.68 21.55
C PHE A 52 -12.58 -3.42 22.72
N SER A 53 -12.85 -4.70 22.83
CA SER A 53 -12.19 -5.58 23.81
C SER A 53 -10.99 -6.31 23.17
N THR A 54 -10.06 -6.76 24.00
CA THR A 54 -8.94 -7.62 23.55
C THR A 54 -9.42 -8.92 22.90
N ALA A 55 -10.65 -9.37 23.20
CA ALA A 55 -11.27 -10.51 22.53
C ALA A 55 -11.44 -10.27 21.01
N VAL A 56 -11.64 -9.01 20.58
CA VAL A 56 -11.68 -8.64 19.16
C VAL A 56 -10.32 -8.87 18.53
N VAL A 57 -9.25 -8.36 19.15
CA VAL A 57 -7.86 -8.54 18.66
C VAL A 57 -7.51 -10.04 18.58
N HIS A 58 -7.84 -10.81 19.61
CA HIS A 58 -7.62 -12.26 19.61
C HIS A 58 -8.41 -12.96 18.49
N ARG A 59 -9.65 -12.53 18.23
CA ARG A 59 -10.51 -13.14 17.21
C ARG A 59 -10.10 -12.77 15.79
N LEU A 60 -9.53 -11.59 15.56
CA LEU A 60 -8.97 -11.18 14.26
C LEU A 60 -7.82 -12.10 13.84
N GLY A 61 -7.21 -12.81 14.81
CA GLY A 61 -6.26 -13.89 14.53
C GLY A 61 -4.97 -13.42 13.87
N ALA A 62 -4.34 -14.37 13.16
CA ALA A 62 -3.02 -14.18 12.60
C ALA A 62 -3.00 -13.32 11.30
N ASP A 63 -4.15 -12.97 10.74
CA ASP A 63 -4.21 -12.48 9.35
C ASP A 63 -4.69 -11.03 9.19
N VAL A 64 -5.17 -10.38 10.25
CA VAL A 64 -5.74 -9.04 10.17
C VAL A 64 -4.80 -8.00 10.79
N VAL A 65 -4.50 -6.95 10.02
CA VAL A 65 -3.80 -5.77 10.54
C VAL A 65 -4.80 -4.74 11.04
N VAL A 66 -4.60 -4.25 12.26
CA VAL A 66 -5.36 -3.15 12.83
C VAL A 66 -4.50 -1.90 12.78
N LEU A 67 -4.99 -0.85 12.14
CA LEU A 67 -4.37 0.47 12.13
C LEU A 67 -5.16 1.40 13.06
N PHE A 68 -4.48 2.02 14.01
CA PHE A 68 -5.04 3.05 14.86
C PHE A 68 -4.81 4.41 14.19
N CYS A 69 -5.90 5.10 13.90
CA CYS A 69 -5.88 6.35 13.16
C CYS A 69 -6.15 7.53 14.08
N ASP A 70 -5.60 8.69 13.72
CA ASP A 70 -5.97 9.97 14.34
C ASP A 70 -7.39 10.40 13.89
N TRP A 71 -7.83 11.55 14.37
CA TRP A 71 -9.13 12.14 14.03
C TRP A 71 -9.27 12.50 12.53
N ARG A 72 -8.19 12.54 11.77
CA ARG A 72 -8.18 12.75 10.31
C ARG A 72 -8.21 11.43 9.53
N GLY A 73 -8.22 10.29 10.24
CA GLY A 73 -8.11 8.97 9.62
C GLY A 73 -6.70 8.58 9.20
N VAL A 74 -5.68 9.31 9.68
CA VAL A 74 -4.27 9.02 9.39
C VAL A 74 -3.75 7.97 10.39
N PRO A 75 -3.18 6.85 9.95
CA PRO A 75 -2.62 5.84 10.84
C PRO A 75 -1.43 6.35 11.63
N GLU A 76 -1.52 6.30 12.96
CA GLU A 76 -0.45 6.64 13.92
C GLU A 76 0.14 5.42 14.61
N GLY A 77 -0.60 4.29 14.63
CA GLY A 77 -0.16 3.06 15.25
C GLY A 77 -0.74 1.84 14.55
N ALA A 78 -0.18 0.67 14.85
CA ALA A 78 -0.66 -0.58 14.31
C ALA A 78 -0.55 -1.71 15.32
N ALA A 79 -1.52 -2.63 15.31
CA ALA A 79 -1.40 -3.97 15.84
C ALA A 79 -1.44 -4.95 14.67
N TYR A 80 -0.46 -5.83 14.63
CA TYR A 80 -0.37 -6.90 13.64
C TYR A 80 -0.09 -8.23 14.33
N PRO A 81 -0.58 -9.32 13.76
CA PRO A 81 -0.40 -10.64 14.37
C PRO A 81 1.08 -11.04 14.38
N TRP A 82 1.47 -11.74 15.43
CA TRP A 82 2.72 -12.45 15.45
C TRP A 82 2.53 -13.73 14.65
N HIS A 83 2.89 -13.68 13.37
CA HIS A 83 2.77 -14.84 12.50
C HIS A 83 3.75 -15.93 12.92
N GLU A 84 3.25 -17.16 13.01
CA GLU A 84 4.08 -18.36 13.09
C GLU A 84 4.69 -18.69 11.71
N HIS A 85 5.36 -17.72 11.09
CA HIS A 85 6.16 -18.02 9.92
C HIS A 85 7.42 -18.76 10.39
N GLY A 86 7.56 -20.03 10.02
CA GLY A 86 8.62 -20.91 10.52
C GLY A 86 10.06 -20.42 10.30
N ARG A 87 10.27 -19.31 9.59
CA ARG A 87 11.59 -18.75 9.26
C ARG A 87 11.76 -17.28 9.66
N VAL A 88 10.91 -16.71 10.54
CA VAL A 88 10.97 -15.28 10.89
C VAL A 88 12.37 -14.87 11.35
N GLY A 89 12.94 -15.59 12.31
CA GLY A 89 14.27 -15.26 12.83
C GLY A 89 15.37 -15.35 11.76
N ALA A 90 15.34 -16.39 10.91
CA ALA A 90 16.31 -16.56 9.82
C ALA A 90 16.17 -15.44 8.77
N ARG A 91 14.94 -15.08 8.38
CA ARG A 91 14.69 -14.03 7.41
C ARG A 91 15.09 -12.65 7.91
N GLN A 92 14.75 -12.32 9.15
CA GLN A 92 15.13 -11.01 9.72
C GLN A 92 16.64 -10.88 9.90
N LEU A 93 17.32 -11.98 10.28
CA LEU A 93 18.78 -11.99 10.32
C LEU A 93 19.38 -11.79 8.92
N ALA A 94 18.91 -12.55 7.93
CA ALA A 94 19.35 -12.40 6.54
C ALA A 94 19.05 -11.00 5.98
N GLN A 95 17.90 -10.43 6.30
CA GLN A 95 17.52 -9.07 5.92
C GLN A 95 18.48 -8.03 6.53
N SER A 96 18.82 -8.16 7.82
CA SER A 96 19.74 -7.24 8.50
C SER A 96 21.16 -7.32 7.93
N GLN A 97 21.56 -8.48 7.44
CA GLN A 97 22.87 -8.77 6.85
C GLN A 97 22.90 -8.65 5.32
N LEU A 98 21.79 -8.19 4.70
CA LEU A 98 21.73 -8.07 3.25
C LEU A 98 22.83 -7.11 2.75
N SER A 99 23.69 -7.62 1.87
CA SER A 99 24.80 -6.84 1.36
C SER A 99 24.33 -5.58 0.63
N GLU A 100 25.13 -4.52 0.73
CA GLU A 100 24.79 -3.23 0.10
C GLU A 100 24.53 -3.35 -1.40
N PRO A 101 25.33 -4.12 -2.20
CA PRO A 101 25.04 -4.32 -3.62
C PRO A 101 23.66 -4.97 -3.86
N ARG A 102 23.28 -5.96 -3.05
CA ARG A 102 21.98 -6.63 -3.17
C ARG A 102 20.84 -5.69 -2.79
N ARG A 103 21.00 -4.95 -1.69
CA ARG A 103 20.03 -3.95 -1.25
C ARG A 103 19.82 -2.87 -2.32
N LYS A 104 20.90 -2.32 -2.87
CA LYS A 104 20.84 -1.34 -3.96
C LYS A 104 20.21 -1.91 -5.24
N ASN A 105 20.48 -3.18 -5.56
CA ASN A 105 19.86 -3.84 -6.71
C ASN A 105 18.33 -3.97 -6.53
N ALA A 106 17.87 -4.42 -5.37
CA ALA A 106 16.44 -4.53 -5.06
C ALA A 106 15.75 -3.16 -5.17
N TRP A 107 16.34 -2.11 -4.56
CA TRP A 107 15.82 -0.76 -4.65
C TRP A 107 15.68 -0.26 -6.10
N GLY A 108 16.74 -0.37 -6.90
CA GLY A 108 16.68 0.06 -8.30
C GLY A 108 15.57 -0.64 -9.10
N ARG A 109 15.20 -1.88 -8.74
CA ARG A 109 14.09 -2.60 -9.37
C ARG A 109 12.73 -2.06 -8.94
N LEU A 110 12.58 -1.72 -7.66
CA LEU A 110 11.36 -1.08 -7.14
C LEU A 110 11.13 0.28 -7.83
N VAL A 111 12.18 1.10 -7.91
CA VAL A 111 12.12 2.40 -8.61
C VAL A 111 11.74 2.23 -10.07
N ARG A 112 12.39 1.30 -10.78
CA ARG A 112 12.06 1.03 -12.19
C ARG A 112 10.60 0.66 -12.38
N ALA A 113 10.08 -0.23 -11.53
CA ALA A 113 8.67 -0.67 -11.62
C ALA A 113 7.70 0.46 -11.31
N LYS A 114 7.98 1.30 -10.30
CA LYS A 114 7.23 2.52 -9.99
C LYS A 114 7.15 3.45 -11.20
N VAL A 115 8.30 3.79 -11.79
CA VAL A 115 8.36 4.73 -12.93
C VAL A 115 7.65 4.18 -14.16
N LEU A 116 7.70 2.86 -14.40
CA LEU A 116 6.92 2.20 -15.46
C LEU A 116 5.41 2.31 -15.19
N GLY A 117 4.98 2.08 -13.96
CA GLY A 117 3.57 2.25 -13.57
C GLY A 117 3.11 3.70 -13.74
N GLN A 118 3.91 4.69 -13.33
CA GLN A 118 3.64 6.11 -13.56
C GLN A 118 3.52 6.43 -15.05
N ALA A 119 4.38 5.85 -15.89
CA ALA A 119 4.29 6.02 -17.34
C ALA A 119 2.98 5.45 -17.89
N THR A 120 2.48 4.35 -17.33
CA THR A 120 1.20 3.75 -17.73
C THR A 120 0.03 4.68 -17.39
N VAL A 121 -0.02 5.22 -16.20
CA VAL A 121 -1.07 6.17 -15.78
C VAL A 121 -1.04 7.41 -16.67
N LEU A 122 0.15 7.98 -16.88
CA LEU A 122 0.31 9.21 -17.65
C LEU A 122 0.02 9.03 -19.16
N LEU A 123 0.05 7.80 -19.68
CA LEU A 123 -0.22 7.52 -21.10
C LEU A 123 -1.60 8.01 -21.55
N GLN A 124 -2.56 8.09 -20.63
CA GLN A 124 -3.92 8.57 -20.89
C GLN A 124 -4.00 10.12 -21.02
N LYS A 125 -3.03 10.83 -20.45
CA LYS A 125 -3.04 12.29 -20.35
C LYS A 125 -1.96 12.95 -21.21
N ASP A 126 -0.74 12.43 -21.19
CA ASP A 126 0.42 13.02 -21.88
C ASP A 126 1.34 11.89 -22.43
N ARG A 127 1.10 11.46 -23.65
CA ARG A 127 1.87 10.40 -24.30
C ARG A 127 3.37 10.70 -24.42
N PRO A 128 3.80 11.94 -24.81
CA PRO A 128 5.21 12.31 -24.83
C PRO A 128 5.89 12.17 -23.45
N ALA A 129 5.25 12.68 -22.39
CA ALA A 129 5.80 12.56 -21.03
C ALA A 129 5.80 11.11 -20.56
N ALA A 130 4.78 10.31 -20.89
CA ALA A 130 4.79 8.87 -20.61
C ALA A 130 5.95 8.13 -21.31
N ALA A 131 6.24 8.46 -22.58
CA ALA A 131 7.40 7.92 -23.29
C ALA A 131 8.71 8.31 -22.60
N ARG A 132 8.82 9.56 -22.14
CA ARG A 132 10.00 10.01 -21.38
C ARG A 132 10.18 9.27 -20.07
N LEU A 133 9.09 9.01 -19.31
CA LEU A 133 9.16 8.19 -18.10
C LEU A 133 9.63 6.76 -18.40
N LYS A 134 9.19 6.15 -19.52
CA LYS A 134 9.69 4.82 -19.92
C LYS A 134 11.20 4.81 -20.21
N GLU A 135 11.73 5.86 -20.82
CA GLU A 135 13.17 6.01 -21.01
C GLU A 135 13.91 6.16 -19.67
N MET A 136 13.38 7.01 -18.78
CA MET A 136 13.93 7.18 -17.43
C MET A 136 13.93 5.85 -16.64
N ALA A 137 12.86 5.05 -16.74
CA ALA A 137 12.82 3.73 -16.11
C ALA A 137 13.94 2.80 -16.62
N ARG A 138 14.31 2.89 -17.91
CA ARG A 138 15.42 2.09 -18.47
C ARG A 138 16.79 2.55 -17.95
N SER A 139 16.94 3.84 -17.62
CA SER A 139 18.20 4.39 -17.11
C SER A 139 18.42 4.11 -15.61
N VAL A 140 17.42 3.65 -14.87
CA VAL A 140 17.56 3.33 -13.44
C VAL A 140 18.63 2.25 -13.25
N ARG A 141 19.68 2.61 -12.53
CA ARG A 141 20.79 1.72 -12.13
C ARG A 141 20.61 1.26 -10.68
N SER A 142 21.41 0.29 -10.26
CA SER A 142 21.42 -0.23 -8.89
C SER A 142 21.61 0.89 -7.88
N GLY A 143 20.66 1.04 -6.94
CA GLY A 143 20.67 2.09 -5.92
C GLY A 143 20.18 3.46 -6.39
N ASP A 144 19.81 3.61 -7.65
CA ASP A 144 19.37 4.87 -8.25
C ASP A 144 20.31 6.07 -7.97
N PRO A 145 21.62 5.97 -8.29
CA PRO A 145 22.60 7.00 -7.93
C PRO A 145 22.36 8.34 -8.62
N GLU A 146 21.60 8.35 -9.71
CA GLU A 146 21.23 9.57 -10.45
C GLU A 146 19.90 10.17 -10.00
N ASN A 147 19.30 9.59 -8.93
CA ASN A 147 18.03 10.04 -8.39
C ASN A 147 16.92 10.14 -9.46
N VAL A 148 16.89 9.15 -10.34
CA VAL A 148 15.89 9.06 -11.43
C VAL A 148 14.48 9.06 -10.88
N GLU A 149 14.28 8.45 -9.69
CA GLU A 149 13.00 8.46 -9.01
C GLU A 149 12.46 9.86 -8.80
N ALA A 150 13.25 10.77 -8.22
CA ALA A 150 12.82 12.13 -7.94
C ALA A 150 12.59 12.93 -9.23
N HIS A 151 13.41 12.72 -10.26
CA HIS A 151 13.22 13.36 -11.56
C HIS A 151 11.95 12.87 -12.25
N ALA A 152 11.69 11.56 -12.21
CA ALA A 152 10.47 10.96 -12.76
C ALA A 152 9.23 11.44 -11.99
N ALA A 153 9.27 11.48 -10.65
CA ALA A 153 8.17 12.00 -9.83
C ALA A 153 7.86 13.46 -10.16
N ARG A 154 8.88 14.32 -10.33
CA ARG A 154 8.69 15.72 -10.70
C ARG A 154 7.99 15.85 -12.06
N LEU A 155 8.44 15.12 -13.07
CA LEU A 155 7.82 15.08 -14.39
C LEU A 155 6.37 14.56 -14.27
N TYR A 156 6.17 13.45 -13.61
CA TYR A 156 4.88 12.81 -13.45
C TYR A 156 3.83 13.73 -12.82
N TRP A 157 4.11 14.27 -11.65
CA TRP A 157 3.17 15.13 -10.93
C TRP A 157 2.88 16.45 -11.67
N SER A 158 3.87 17.00 -12.38
CA SER A 158 3.67 18.22 -13.19
C SER A 158 2.74 18.01 -14.40
N ARG A 159 2.51 16.75 -14.79
CA ARG A 159 1.70 16.41 -15.97
C ARG A 159 0.37 15.75 -15.63
N LEU A 160 0.31 15.00 -14.53
CA LEU A 160 -0.85 14.19 -14.19
C LEU A 160 -2.12 15.05 -14.02
N PHE A 161 -2.01 16.15 -13.30
CA PHE A 161 -3.12 17.08 -13.01
C PHE A 161 -2.95 18.42 -13.72
N ALA A 162 -2.20 18.49 -14.82
CA ALA A 162 -1.90 19.75 -15.50
C ALA A 162 -3.15 20.50 -15.99
N SER A 163 -4.24 19.82 -16.31
CA SER A 163 -5.52 20.44 -16.67
C SER A 163 -6.23 21.12 -15.50
N GLU A 164 -5.82 20.84 -14.27
CA GLU A 164 -6.43 21.39 -13.05
C GLU A 164 -5.61 22.57 -12.48
N GLY A 165 -4.45 22.86 -13.07
CA GLY A 165 -3.51 23.89 -12.63
C GLY A 165 -2.20 23.34 -12.12
N VAL A 166 -1.52 24.10 -11.25
CA VAL A 166 -0.23 23.67 -10.67
C VAL A 166 -0.50 22.73 -9.50
N PHE A 167 -0.21 21.46 -9.70
CA PHE A 167 -0.27 20.46 -8.64
C PHE A 167 1.11 20.19 -8.05
N LEU A 168 1.18 20.18 -6.72
CA LEU A 168 2.37 19.76 -5.95
C LEU A 168 1.99 18.63 -5.02
N ARG A 169 2.62 17.46 -5.20
CA ARG A 169 2.44 16.35 -4.26
C ARG A 169 3.10 16.68 -2.94
N ARG A 170 2.30 16.92 -1.92
CA ARG A 170 2.72 17.22 -0.55
C ARG A 170 1.91 16.37 0.43
N PRO A 171 2.54 15.46 1.17
CA PRO A 171 1.83 14.61 2.14
C PRO A 171 1.08 15.41 3.22
N GLU A 172 1.56 16.61 3.54
CA GLU A 172 0.99 17.49 4.57
C GLU A 172 -0.13 18.42 4.03
N ALA A 173 -0.33 18.46 2.70
CA ALA A 173 -1.35 19.32 2.11
C ALA A 173 -2.75 18.72 2.28
N GLU A 174 -3.70 19.59 2.57
CA GLU A 174 -5.10 19.24 2.84
C GLU A 174 -6.01 19.48 1.62
N ASP A 175 -5.43 19.78 0.44
CA ASP A 175 -6.22 19.86 -0.78
C ASP A 175 -6.79 18.47 -1.16
N HIS A 176 -7.87 18.47 -1.93
CA HIS A 176 -8.64 17.27 -2.26
C HIS A 176 -7.79 16.17 -2.88
N ARG A 177 -6.92 16.51 -3.86
CA ARG A 177 -6.07 15.51 -4.54
C ARG A 177 -5.05 14.89 -3.59
N ASN A 178 -4.34 15.73 -2.80
CA ASN A 178 -3.37 15.23 -1.82
C ASN A 178 -4.06 14.40 -0.72
N SER A 179 -5.24 14.81 -0.26
CA SER A 179 -6.01 14.07 0.74
C SER A 179 -6.47 12.69 0.22
N CYS A 180 -6.97 12.60 -1.01
CA CYS A 180 -7.33 11.34 -1.65
C CYS A 180 -6.12 10.42 -1.86
N LEU A 181 -4.98 10.96 -2.33
CA LEU A 181 -3.73 10.22 -2.47
C LEU A 181 -3.22 9.71 -1.12
N ASN A 182 -3.27 10.54 -0.07
CA ASN A 182 -2.85 10.16 1.28
C ASN A 182 -3.70 9.00 1.81
N TYR A 183 -5.03 9.08 1.66
CA TYR A 183 -5.93 8.01 2.08
C TYR A 183 -5.67 6.71 1.32
N GLY A 184 -5.61 6.75 -0.01
CA GLY A 184 -5.35 5.56 -0.82
C GLY A 184 -3.97 4.94 -0.54
N TYR A 185 -2.95 5.76 -0.28
CA TYR A 185 -1.63 5.26 0.12
C TYR A 185 -1.61 4.69 1.54
N ALA A 186 -2.42 5.21 2.47
CA ALA A 186 -2.57 4.61 3.80
C ALA A 186 -3.22 3.22 3.71
N VAL A 187 -4.24 3.07 2.86
CA VAL A 187 -4.86 1.77 2.56
C VAL A 187 -3.85 0.80 1.95
N LEU A 188 -3.08 1.23 0.95
CA LEU A 188 -2.01 0.44 0.34
C LEU A 188 -0.94 0.04 1.36
N ARG A 189 -0.53 0.98 2.22
CA ARG A 189 0.46 0.76 3.29
C ARG A 189 0.01 -0.32 4.27
N ALA A 190 -1.29 -0.38 4.58
CA ALA A 190 -1.85 -1.41 5.44
C ALA A 190 -1.68 -2.81 4.85
N HIS A 191 -1.94 -2.99 3.56
CA HIS A 191 -1.64 -4.25 2.86
C HIS A 191 -0.14 -4.54 2.83
N GLY A 192 0.69 -3.50 2.67
CA GLY A 192 2.15 -3.64 2.74
C GLY A 192 2.65 -4.13 4.09
N ILE A 193 2.11 -3.60 5.20
CA ILE A 193 2.43 -4.05 6.56
C ILE A 193 2.11 -5.55 6.69
N ARG A 194 0.91 -5.94 6.28
CA ARG A 194 0.49 -7.34 6.31
C ARG A 194 1.43 -8.22 5.48
N ALA A 195 1.70 -7.85 4.24
CA ALA A 195 2.56 -8.61 3.33
C ALA A 195 3.97 -8.82 3.91
N VAL A 196 4.59 -7.77 4.47
CA VAL A 196 5.93 -7.82 5.07
C VAL A 196 5.97 -8.74 6.27
N VAL A 197 4.99 -8.59 7.18
CA VAL A 197 4.93 -9.39 8.41
C VAL A 197 4.64 -10.85 8.09
N SER A 198 3.68 -11.13 7.20
CA SER A 198 3.35 -12.48 6.74
C SER A 198 4.50 -13.16 6.01
N ALA A 199 5.40 -12.38 5.40
CA ALA A 199 6.63 -12.89 4.81
C ALA A 199 7.76 -13.13 5.84
N GLY A 200 7.53 -12.89 7.12
CA GLY A 200 8.54 -13.04 8.17
C GLY A 200 9.65 -11.99 8.14
N LEU A 201 9.43 -10.87 7.45
CA LEU A 201 10.37 -9.76 7.35
C LEU A 201 10.13 -8.71 8.44
N SER A 202 11.17 -7.96 8.82
CA SER A 202 11.05 -6.80 9.69
C SER A 202 10.58 -5.58 8.90
N PRO A 203 9.46 -4.93 9.27
CA PRO A 203 8.98 -3.74 8.58
C PRO A 203 9.91 -2.53 8.73
N THR A 204 10.76 -2.51 9.77
CA THR A 204 11.67 -1.40 10.07
C THR A 204 12.94 -1.39 9.24
N LEU A 205 13.37 -2.55 8.73
CA LEU A 205 14.62 -2.70 7.98
C LEU A 205 14.39 -2.46 6.49
N GLY A 206 14.39 -1.19 6.08
CA GLY A 206 14.18 -0.78 4.68
C GLY A 206 15.37 -1.11 3.75
N LEU A 207 15.08 -1.14 2.46
CA LEU A 207 16.07 -1.25 1.40
C LEU A 207 16.72 0.12 1.11
N PHE A 208 15.91 1.17 1.12
CA PHE A 208 16.29 2.55 0.85
C PHE A 208 15.90 3.51 1.97
N HIS A 209 14.63 3.46 2.42
CA HIS A 209 14.18 4.29 3.52
C HIS A 209 14.82 3.87 4.84
N HIS A 210 15.36 4.85 5.58
CA HIS A 210 16.07 4.66 6.85
C HIS A 210 15.66 5.70 7.90
N GLY A 211 14.42 6.17 7.85
CA GLY A 211 13.89 7.12 8.83
C GLY A 211 13.95 6.53 10.23
N ARG A 212 14.67 7.20 11.17
CA ARG A 212 14.89 6.69 12.54
C ARG A 212 13.59 6.51 13.34
N GLY A 213 12.58 7.34 13.08
CA GLY A 213 11.26 7.26 13.70
C GLY A 213 10.23 6.45 12.88
N ASN A 214 10.58 5.97 11.71
CA ASN A 214 9.66 5.23 10.85
C ASN A 214 9.75 3.72 11.10
N MET A 215 8.72 3.15 11.68
CA MET A 215 8.62 1.71 11.93
C MET A 215 8.36 0.88 10.65
N PHE A 216 8.05 1.53 9.53
CA PHE A 216 7.57 0.90 8.30
C PHE A 216 8.46 1.21 7.08
N ASN A 217 9.76 1.44 7.30
CA ASN A 217 10.70 1.75 6.22
C ASN A 217 10.64 0.75 5.05
N LEU A 218 10.61 -0.56 5.34
CA LEU A 218 10.52 -1.59 4.31
C LEU A 218 9.16 -1.58 3.61
N VAL A 219 8.09 -1.34 4.36
CA VAL A 219 6.74 -1.24 3.78
C VAL A 219 6.68 -0.11 2.78
N ASP A 220 7.21 1.06 3.16
CA ASP A 220 7.25 2.23 2.29
C ASP A 220 8.08 1.97 1.02
N ASP A 221 9.14 1.14 1.11
CA ASP A 221 9.91 0.72 -0.05
C ASP A 221 9.12 -0.20 -1.00
N ILE A 222 8.50 -1.26 -0.47
CA ILE A 222 7.90 -2.30 -1.32
C ILE A 222 6.56 -1.89 -1.93
N ILE A 223 5.86 -0.89 -1.37
CA ILE A 223 4.61 -0.39 -1.95
C ILE A 223 4.82 0.58 -3.13
N GLU A 224 6.04 1.06 -3.35
CA GLU A 224 6.31 2.05 -4.41
C GLU A 224 5.83 1.61 -5.82
N PRO A 225 6.01 0.35 -6.27
CA PRO A 225 5.50 -0.12 -7.56
C PRO A 225 3.98 -0.11 -7.68
N PHE A 226 3.28 -0.11 -6.54
CA PHE A 226 1.81 -0.20 -6.47
C PHE A 226 1.12 1.15 -6.34
N ARG A 227 1.85 2.21 -5.95
CA ARG A 227 1.31 3.57 -5.85
C ARG A 227 0.61 4.05 -7.13
N PRO A 228 1.12 3.77 -8.34
CA PRO A 228 0.45 4.19 -9.57
C PRO A 228 -0.98 3.67 -9.74
N ALA A 229 -1.35 2.53 -9.13
CA ALA A 229 -2.74 2.04 -9.16
C ALA A 229 -3.69 2.95 -8.36
N VAL A 230 -3.21 3.51 -7.25
CA VAL A 230 -3.94 4.52 -6.47
C VAL A 230 -4.01 5.84 -7.23
N ASP A 231 -2.89 6.27 -7.83
CA ASP A 231 -2.82 7.50 -8.61
C ASP A 231 -3.82 7.49 -9.76
N ASP A 232 -3.94 6.34 -10.45
CA ASP A 232 -4.89 6.14 -11.55
C ASP A 232 -6.35 6.29 -11.06
N ALA A 233 -6.69 5.75 -9.90
CA ALA A 233 -8.01 5.93 -9.33
C ALA A 233 -8.29 7.38 -8.94
N VAL A 234 -7.34 8.07 -8.30
CA VAL A 234 -7.48 9.47 -7.91
C VAL A 234 -7.61 10.39 -9.13
N LEU A 235 -6.94 10.05 -10.24
CA LEU A 235 -7.04 10.80 -11.50
C LEU A 235 -8.47 10.87 -12.03
N HIS A 236 -9.31 9.87 -11.75
CA HIS A 236 -10.68 9.75 -12.25
C HIS A 236 -11.75 10.23 -11.24
N LEU A 237 -11.35 10.68 -10.06
CA LEU A 237 -12.26 11.31 -9.10
C LEU A 237 -12.60 12.76 -9.52
N ASP A 238 -13.74 13.26 -9.06
CA ASP A 238 -14.11 14.65 -9.21
C ASP A 238 -13.10 15.60 -8.54
N LEU A 239 -13.06 16.85 -9.00
CA LEU A 239 -12.06 17.84 -8.54
C LEU A 239 -12.19 18.19 -7.05
N ASP A 240 -13.40 18.12 -6.51
CA ASP A 240 -13.76 18.40 -5.12
C ASP A 240 -13.91 17.15 -4.26
N ALA A 241 -13.61 15.95 -4.83
CA ALA A 241 -13.71 14.69 -4.11
C ALA A 241 -12.91 14.69 -2.80
N SER A 242 -13.53 14.25 -1.74
CA SER A 242 -12.93 14.21 -0.41
C SER A 242 -12.98 12.79 0.18
N PRO A 243 -11.89 12.34 0.82
CA PRO A 243 -11.91 11.06 1.54
C PRO A 243 -12.83 11.07 2.77
N ALA A 244 -13.44 12.20 3.15
CA ALA A 244 -14.54 12.24 4.11
C ALA A 244 -15.81 11.60 3.54
N GLU A 245 -15.97 11.58 2.21
CA GLU A 245 -17.13 11.02 1.54
C GLU A 245 -17.03 9.50 1.41
N ARG A 246 -18.10 8.79 1.77
CA ARG A 246 -18.16 7.34 1.72
C ARG A 246 -17.88 6.78 0.31
N GLN A 247 -18.42 7.43 -0.72
CA GLN A 247 -18.24 6.98 -2.11
C GLN A 247 -16.78 7.09 -2.56
N VAL A 248 -16.11 8.19 -2.21
CA VAL A 248 -14.69 8.41 -2.50
C VAL A 248 -13.82 7.36 -1.79
N LYS A 249 -14.08 7.10 -0.50
CA LYS A 249 -13.41 6.02 0.24
C LYS A 249 -13.58 4.66 -0.45
N GLN A 250 -14.80 4.33 -0.90
CA GLN A 250 -15.07 3.06 -1.59
C GLN A 250 -14.26 2.93 -2.89
N VAL A 251 -14.15 3.99 -3.68
CA VAL A 251 -13.33 4.00 -4.91
C VAL A 251 -11.86 3.79 -4.57
N LEU A 252 -11.31 4.49 -3.56
CA LEU A 252 -9.91 4.39 -3.16
C LEU A 252 -9.57 3.01 -2.56
N VAL A 253 -10.48 2.42 -1.81
CA VAL A 253 -10.34 1.03 -1.30
C VAL A 253 -10.39 0.04 -2.46
N ALA A 254 -11.34 0.18 -3.39
CA ALA A 254 -11.44 -0.68 -4.56
C ALA A 254 -10.20 -0.60 -5.46
N ALA A 255 -9.57 0.57 -5.58
CA ALA A 255 -8.32 0.76 -6.31
C ALA A 255 -7.18 -0.14 -5.81
N VAL A 256 -7.14 -0.41 -4.50
CA VAL A 256 -6.13 -1.29 -3.91
C VAL A 256 -6.51 -2.78 -4.03
N GLN A 257 -7.76 -3.09 -4.34
CA GLN A 257 -8.25 -4.48 -4.48
C GLN A 257 -8.35 -4.95 -5.93
N GLN A 258 -8.09 -4.07 -6.89
CA GLN A 258 -8.22 -4.39 -8.31
C GLN A 258 -7.16 -5.40 -8.82
N PRO A 259 -7.40 -6.08 -9.94
CA PRO A 259 -6.40 -6.88 -10.62
C PRO A 259 -5.16 -6.06 -10.97
N PHE A 260 -3.98 -6.57 -10.61
CA PHE A 260 -2.69 -5.89 -10.84
C PHE A 260 -1.89 -6.52 -11.98
N ARG A 261 -2.12 -7.80 -12.26
CA ARG A 261 -1.48 -8.56 -13.33
C ARG A 261 -2.50 -9.11 -14.33
N ASP A 262 -2.02 -9.47 -15.52
CA ASP A 262 -2.83 -10.00 -16.61
C ASP A 262 -3.49 -11.37 -16.27
N ASP A 263 -2.94 -12.12 -15.32
CA ASP A 263 -3.51 -13.38 -14.81
C ASP A 263 -4.70 -13.15 -13.86
N GLY A 264 -5.01 -11.91 -13.53
CA GLY A 264 -6.10 -11.52 -12.62
C GLY A 264 -5.70 -11.46 -11.16
N ALA A 265 -4.43 -11.71 -10.82
CA ALA A 265 -3.96 -11.57 -9.45
C ALA A 265 -4.16 -10.13 -8.96
N THR A 266 -4.82 -9.98 -7.81
CA THR A 266 -5.12 -8.67 -7.22
C THR A 266 -3.87 -8.01 -6.65
N LEU A 267 -3.92 -6.69 -6.47
CA LEU A 267 -2.80 -5.93 -5.92
C LEU A 267 -2.32 -6.51 -4.56
N PRO A 268 -3.19 -6.82 -3.57
CA PRO A 268 -2.73 -7.43 -2.32
C PRO A 268 -2.00 -8.76 -2.53
N THR A 269 -2.51 -9.62 -3.40
CA THR A 269 -1.88 -10.92 -3.72
C THR A 269 -0.48 -10.71 -4.30
N VAL A 270 -0.35 -9.81 -5.27
CA VAL A 270 0.95 -9.53 -5.92
C VAL A 270 1.94 -8.89 -4.95
N LEU A 271 1.45 -8.05 -4.03
CA LEU A 271 2.28 -7.44 -2.97
C LEU A 271 2.78 -8.49 -1.97
N GLU A 272 1.94 -9.46 -1.61
CA GLU A 272 2.35 -10.59 -0.76
C GLU A 272 3.40 -11.48 -1.45
N GLU A 273 3.19 -11.81 -2.72
CA GLU A 273 4.19 -12.53 -3.52
C GLU A 273 5.52 -11.78 -3.56
N LEU A 274 5.49 -10.45 -3.77
CA LEU A 274 6.71 -9.63 -3.76
C LEU A 274 7.42 -9.68 -2.41
N ALA A 275 6.69 -9.59 -1.30
CA ALA A 275 7.26 -9.68 0.04
C ALA A 275 7.89 -11.06 0.31
N GLN A 276 7.22 -12.15 -0.09
CA GLN A 276 7.77 -13.51 0.00
C GLN A 276 9.04 -13.65 -0.85
N HIS A 277 9.03 -13.14 -2.09
CA HIS A 277 10.19 -13.16 -2.97
C HIS A 277 11.36 -12.32 -2.41
N LEU A 278 11.06 -11.21 -1.72
CA LEU A 278 12.08 -10.42 -1.04
C LEU A 278 12.69 -11.20 0.13
N GLY A 279 11.88 -11.94 0.92
CA GLY A 279 12.38 -12.81 1.97
C GLY A 279 13.36 -13.86 1.42
N GLN A 280 12.98 -14.57 0.35
CA GLN A 280 13.83 -15.54 -0.35
C GLN A 280 15.09 -14.87 -0.95
N TYR A 281 14.94 -13.64 -1.45
CA TYR A 281 16.07 -12.87 -1.94
C TYR A 281 17.04 -12.51 -0.82
N CYS A 282 16.57 -12.12 0.35
CA CYS A 282 17.42 -11.85 1.50
C CYS A 282 18.20 -13.11 1.95
N GLU A 283 17.54 -14.26 1.98
CA GLU A 283 18.14 -15.54 2.34
C GLU A 283 19.12 -16.10 1.28
N GLY A 284 19.11 -15.53 0.06
CA GLY A 284 19.99 -16.00 -1.03
C GLY A 284 19.35 -17.06 -1.93
N ASP A 285 18.14 -17.52 -1.64
CA ASP A 285 17.39 -18.51 -2.43
C ASP A 285 16.98 -17.95 -3.81
N ARG A 286 16.94 -16.63 -3.94
CA ARG A 286 16.75 -15.91 -5.22
C ARG A 286 17.93 -15.03 -5.55
N ALA A 287 18.46 -15.18 -6.74
CA ALA A 287 19.55 -14.33 -7.25
C ALA A 287 19.03 -12.93 -7.61
N ARG A 288 17.74 -12.82 -7.94
CA ARG A 288 17.11 -11.60 -8.46
C ARG A 288 15.74 -11.39 -7.83
N LEU A 289 15.41 -10.14 -7.50
CA LEU A 289 14.07 -9.73 -7.10
C LEU A 289 13.29 -9.28 -8.35
N ASP A 290 12.29 -10.04 -8.75
CA ASP A 290 11.39 -9.63 -9.83
C ASP A 290 10.27 -8.77 -9.24
N VAL A 291 10.15 -7.55 -9.76
CA VAL A 291 9.20 -6.55 -9.28
C VAL A 291 8.18 -6.27 -10.39
N PRO A 292 6.89 -6.49 -10.13
CA PRO A 292 5.84 -6.18 -11.08
C PRO A 292 5.63 -4.66 -11.19
N SER A 293 5.10 -4.21 -12.32
CA SER A 293 4.73 -2.81 -12.54
C SER A 293 3.25 -2.71 -12.89
N TRP A 294 2.62 -1.61 -12.55
CA TRP A 294 1.24 -1.33 -12.92
C TRP A 294 1.08 -1.22 -14.44
N THR A 295 0.13 -1.93 -14.99
CA THR A 295 -0.15 -1.98 -16.44
C THR A 295 -1.46 -1.29 -16.83
N GLY A 296 -2.15 -0.70 -15.87
CA GLY A 296 -3.46 -0.07 -16.04
C GLY A 296 -4.61 -0.96 -15.58
N PRO A 297 -5.81 -0.39 -15.39
CA PRO A 297 -7.00 -1.16 -15.07
C PRO A 297 -7.35 -2.10 -16.23
N ARG A 298 -7.86 -3.30 -15.93
CA ARG A 298 -8.38 -4.19 -16.97
C ARG A 298 -9.52 -3.48 -17.70
N ARG A 299 -9.37 -3.31 -18.99
CA ARG A 299 -10.52 -2.98 -19.85
C ARG A 299 -11.30 -4.28 -20.08
N GLU A 300 -12.54 -4.32 -19.62
CA GLU A 300 -13.45 -5.36 -20.06
C GLU A 300 -13.54 -5.26 -21.59
N SER A 301 -13.17 -6.36 -22.26
CA SER A 301 -13.23 -6.51 -23.72
C SER A 301 -14.62 -6.90 -24.16
#